data_0dfbd70dfe38f6358f4cefdbeb4d360c
#
_entry.id   0dfbd70dfe38f6358f4cefdbeb4d360c
#
_cell.length_a   1.000
_cell.length_b   1.000
_cell.length_c   1.000
_cell.angle_alpha   90.00
_cell.angle_beta   90.00
_cell.angle_gamma   90.00
#
_symmetry.space_group_name_H-M   'P 1'
#
loop_
_entity.id
_entity.type
_entity.pdbx_description
1 polymer ?
#
loop_
_entity_poly.entity_id
_entity_poly.type
_entity_poly.pdbx_seq_one_letter_code
_entity_poly.pdbx_strand_id
1 'polypeptide(L)'
;ITAWHAEVHTVPRSQWVDKARAIVADKGIATLLYAPATAHGKELAASGIAGLKAYDQPIEAWKQEMFDGIDAAITGTRGAIAETGTMILWPDAHEPRLMSLVPPIHIALVDADAILPTLYDAITAQGWSKGLPTNALLVTGPSKTADIQQTLAYGAHGPKELIVLLLTGEAQ
;
A
#
# COMPACT_ATOMS: atom_id res chain seq x y z
N ILE A 1 9.59 3.28 -9.97
CA ILE A 1 8.93 3.79 -8.74
C ILE A 1 9.91 4.55 -7.84
N THR A 2 11.15 4.07 -7.68
CA THR A 2 12.20 4.77 -6.90
C THR A 2 12.51 6.17 -7.44
N ALA A 3 12.50 6.35 -8.75
CA ALA A 3 12.66 7.67 -9.38
C ALA A 3 11.57 8.68 -8.96
N TRP A 4 10.46 8.20 -8.43
CA TRP A 4 9.35 8.99 -7.91
C TRP A 4 9.33 9.07 -6.38
N HIS A 5 10.49 8.83 -5.73
CA HIS A 5 10.70 8.93 -4.28
C HIS A 5 9.95 7.88 -3.44
N ALA A 6 9.57 6.75 -4.02
CA ALA A 6 9.14 5.60 -3.22
C ALA A 6 10.35 4.87 -2.64
N GLU A 7 10.28 4.48 -1.39
CA GLU A 7 11.22 3.57 -0.74
C GLU A 7 10.87 2.13 -1.13
N VAL A 8 11.82 1.36 -1.67
CA VAL A 8 11.56 -0.01 -2.16
C VAL A 8 12.51 -1.00 -1.48
N HIS A 9 11.93 -2.05 -0.92
CA HIS A 9 12.66 -3.17 -0.33
C HIS A 9 12.28 -4.46 -1.04
N THR A 10 13.25 -5.15 -1.60
CA THR A 10 13.07 -6.50 -2.12
C THR A 10 13.30 -7.50 -1.00
N VAL A 11 12.30 -8.33 -0.73
CA VAL A 11 12.34 -9.30 0.37
C VAL A 11 11.75 -10.64 -0.06
N PRO A 12 12.29 -11.78 0.43
CA PRO A 12 11.62 -13.05 0.29
C PRO A 12 10.23 -13.01 0.93
N ARG A 13 9.26 -13.70 0.31
CA ARG A 13 7.88 -13.73 0.82
C ARG A 13 7.77 -14.19 2.28
N SER A 14 8.61 -15.12 2.71
CA SER A 14 8.65 -15.58 4.10
C SER A 14 9.15 -14.55 5.10
N GLN A 15 9.79 -13.47 4.66
CA GLN A 15 10.45 -12.49 5.52
C GLN A 15 9.77 -11.11 5.53
N TRP A 16 8.66 -10.94 4.80
CA TRP A 16 8.04 -9.61 4.66
C TRP A 16 7.50 -9.04 5.98
N VAL A 17 7.00 -9.91 6.86
CA VAL A 17 6.50 -9.51 8.19
C VAL A 17 7.62 -8.96 9.07
N ASP A 18 8.79 -9.60 9.06
CA ASP A 18 9.95 -9.13 9.79
C ASP A 18 10.48 -7.80 9.23
N LYS A 19 10.44 -7.65 7.90
CA LYS A 19 10.77 -6.37 7.26
C LYS A 19 9.77 -5.28 7.63
N ALA A 20 8.48 -5.59 7.64
CA ALA A 20 7.44 -4.64 8.07
C ALA A 20 7.66 -4.21 9.53
N ARG A 21 7.98 -5.16 10.42
CA ARG A 21 8.32 -4.88 11.82
C ARG A 21 9.51 -3.94 11.94
N ALA A 22 10.56 -4.17 11.15
CA ALA A 22 11.74 -3.30 11.14
C ALA A 22 11.39 -1.87 10.69
N ILE A 23 10.56 -1.73 9.63
CA ILE A 23 10.10 -0.43 9.14
C ILE A 23 9.26 0.30 10.20
N VAL A 24 8.34 -0.42 10.86
CA VAL A 24 7.51 0.14 11.95
C VAL A 24 8.40 0.73 13.06
N ALA A 25 9.43 0.00 13.45
CA ALA A 25 10.37 0.45 14.49
C ALA A 25 11.24 1.63 14.02
N ASP A 26 11.80 1.55 12.83
CA ASP A 26 12.69 2.57 12.25
C ASP A 26 11.98 3.92 12.03
N LYS A 27 10.75 3.86 11.51
CA LYS A 27 9.93 5.05 11.25
C LYS A 27 9.18 5.56 12.49
N GLY A 28 9.23 4.85 13.61
CA GLY A 28 8.51 5.21 14.82
C GLY A 28 6.98 5.16 14.65
N ILE A 29 6.47 4.23 13.83
CA ILE A 29 5.04 4.08 13.58
C ILE A 29 4.38 3.53 14.85
N ALA A 30 3.55 4.34 15.51
CA ALA A 30 2.82 3.93 16.70
C ALA A 30 1.55 3.16 16.35
N THR A 31 0.88 3.52 15.24
CA THR A 31 -0.38 2.89 14.81
C THR A 31 -0.29 2.48 13.34
N LEU A 32 -0.27 1.15 13.10
CA LEU A 32 -0.29 0.55 11.76
C LEU A 32 -1.66 -0.05 11.45
N LEU A 33 -2.36 0.54 10.49
CA LEU A 33 -3.66 0.06 10.02
C LEU A 33 -3.47 -1.13 9.06
N TYR A 34 -4.26 -2.18 9.26
CA TYR A 34 -4.24 -3.37 8.41
C TYR A 34 -5.65 -3.93 8.18
N ALA A 35 -5.82 -4.72 7.12
CA ALA A 35 -7.07 -5.37 6.74
C ALA A 35 -7.12 -6.82 7.25
N PRO A 36 -7.80 -7.14 8.35
CA PRO A 36 -7.71 -8.44 9.04
C PRO A 36 -8.29 -9.61 8.21
N ALA A 37 -9.18 -9.33 7.26
CA ALA A 37 -9.79 -10.36 6.42
C ALA A 37 -8.89 -10.85 5.28
N THR A 38 -7.85 -10.09 4.93
CA THR A 38 -6.90 -10.46 3.87
C THR A 38 -5.88 -11.51 4.33
N ALA A 39 -5.20 -12.18 3.40
CA ALA A 39 -4.16 -13.15 3.72
C ALA A 39 -3.02 -12.49 4.52
N HIS A 40 -2.48 -11.39 3.99
CA HIS A 40 -1.40 -10.65 4.66
C HIS A 40 -1.86 -10.02 5.99
N GLY A 41 -3.13 -9.63 6.12
CA GLY A 41 -3.68 -9.14 7.37
C GLY A 41 -3.71 -10.19 8.47
N LYS A 42 -3.98 -11.46 8.13
CA LYS A 42 -3.91 -12.58 9.08
C LYS A 42 -2.48 -12.85 9.55
N GLU A 43 -1.50 -12.75 8.65
CA GLU A 43 -0.09 -12.87 8.99
C GLU A 43 0.35 -11.74 9.94
N LEU A 44 -0.07 -10.49 9.65
CA LEU A 44 0.18 -9.35 10.55
C LEU A 44 -0.44 -9.55 11.92
N ALA A 45 -1.70 -9.97 12.00
CA ALA A 45 -2.38 -10.22 13.27
C ALA A 45 -1.64 -11.23 14.13
N ALA A 46 -1.02 -12.24 13.51
CA ALA A 46 -0.21 -13.26 14.19
C ALA A 46 1.22 -12.81 14.50
N SER A 47 1.66 -11.68 13.99
CA SER A 47 3.07 -11.25 14.03
C SER A 47 3.55 -10.75 15.37
N GLY A 48 2.66 -10.30 16.25
CA GLY A 48 3.03 -9.63 17.49
C GLY A 48 3.62 -8.23 17.33
N ILE A 49 3.49 -7.59 16.16
CA ILE A 49 3.84 -6.18 15.97
C ILE A 49 2.93 -5.34 16.87
N ALA A 50 3.53 -4.45 17.66
CA ALA A 50 2.77 -3.53 18.51
C ALA A 50 2.07 -2.44 17.67
N GLY A 51 0.95 -1.93 18.19
CA GLY A 51 0.23 -0.83 17.54
C GLY A 51 -0.55 -1.21 16.27
N LEU A 52 -0.83 -2.49 16.06
CA LEU A 52 -1.71 -2.93 14.97
C LEU A 52 -3.15 -2.48 15.22
N LYS A 53 -3.74 -1.79 14.27
CA LYS A 53 -5.16 -1.39 14.23
C LYS A 53 -5.86 -2.10 13.09
N ALA A 54 -6.89 -2.87 13.38
CA ALA A 54 -7.69 -3.54 12.36
C ALA A 54 -8.69 -2.58 11.71
N TYR A 55 -8.82 -2.63 10.38
CA TYR A 55 -9.95 -2.04 9.67
C TYR A 55 -11.11 -3.03 9.67
N ASP A 56 -11.89 -3.05 10.73
CA ASP A 56 -12.95 -4.02 11.00
C ASP A 56 -14.33 -3.41 11.26
N GLN A 57 -14.45 -2.08 11.10
CA GLN A 57 -15.66 -1.33 11.34
C GLN A 57 -15.96 -0.38 10.17
N PRO A 58 -17.23 0.00 9.96
CA PRO A 58 -17.60 1.06 9.02
C PRO A 58 -16.90 2.37 9.38
N ILE A 59 -16.42 3.11 8.38
CA ILE A 59 -15.64 4.34 8.57
C ILE A 59 -16.38 5.39 9.41
N GLU A 60 -17.69 5.42 9.34
CA GLU A 60 -18.55 6.35 10.09
C GLU A 60 -18.39 6.22 11.60
N ALA A 61 -18.03 5.03 12.08
CA ALA A 61 -17.88 4.75 13.51
C ALA A 61 -16.57 5.29 14.10
N TRP A 62 -15.54 5.52 13.27
CA TRP A 62 -14.18 5.86 13.73
C TRP A 62 -13.43 6.85 12.81
N LYS A 63 -14.18 7.61 12.03
CA LYS A 63 -13.66 8.54 11.04
C LYS A 63 -12.57 9.47 11.60
N GLN A 64 -12.78 10.05 12.77
CA GLN A 64 -11.81 10.95 13.39
C GLN A 64 -10.49 10.23 13.67
N GLU A 65 -10.54 9.03 14.27
CA GLU A 65 -9.34 8.21 14.52
C GLU A 65 -8.60 7.86 13.23
N MET A 66 -9.35 7.54 12.16
CA MET A 66 -8.76 7.25 10.85
C MET A 66 -7.94 8.40 10.28
N PHE A 67 -8.36 9.64 10.49
CA PHE A 67 -7.69 10.83 9.96
C PHE A 67 -6.61 11.38 10.89
N ASP A 68 -6.76 11.21 12.21
CA ASP A 68 -5.91 11.88 13.19
C ASP A 68 -5.00 10.92 13.96
N GLY A 69 -5.33 9.62 14.00
CA GLY A 69 -4.68 8.64 14.88
C GLY A 69 -3.96 7.50 14.18
N ILE A 70 -3.94 7.47 12.83
CA ILE A 70 -3.28 6.41 12.06
C ILE A 70 -2.00 6.95 11.43
N ASP A 71 -0.85 6.39 11.81
CA ASP A 71 0.46 6.80 11.28
C ASP A 71 0.76 6.17 9.93
N ALA A 72 0.38 4.90 9.76
CA ALA A 72 0.62 4.16 8.53
C ALA A 72 -0.47 3.15 8.24
N ALA A 73 -0.61 2.77 6.97
CA ALA A 73 -1.38 1.60 6.60
C ALA A 73 -0.57 0.67 5.70
N ILE A 74 -0.87 -0.62 5.81
CA ILE A 74 -0.32 -1.64 4.92
C ILE A 74 -1.44 -2.27 4.11
N THR A 75 -1.24 -2.35 2.79
CA THR A 75 -2.21 -2.93 1.85
C THR A 75 -1.55 -3.88 0.87
N GLY A 76 -2.34 -4.80 0.33
CA GLY A 76 -1.98 -5.57 -0.83
C GLY A 76 -2.03 -4.73 -2.12
N THR A 77 -1.51 -5.31 -3.19
CA THR A 77 -1.68 -4.81 -4.55
C THR A 77 -2.17 -5.92 -5.47
N ARG A 78 -2.74 -5.55 -6.59
CA ARG A 78 -3.07 -6.49 -7.66
C ARG A 78 -1.88 -6.73 -8.61
N GLY A 79 -0.73 -6.15 -8.31
CA GLY A 79 0.50 -6.20 -9.06
C GLY A 79 1.02 -4.82 -9.42
N ALA A 80 1.92 -4.77 -10.39
CA ALA A 80 2.52 -3.53 -10.86
C ALA A 80 2.78 -3.54 -12.36
N ILE A 81 3.06 -2.36 -12.90
CA ILE A 81 3.37 -2.11 -14.31
C ILE A 81 4.85 -1.72 -14.39
N ALA A 82 5.66 -2.54 -15.07
CA ALA A 82 7.11 -2.34 -15.16
C ALA A 82 7.48 -1.06 -15.90
N GLU A 83 6.81 -0.78 -17.04
CA GLU A 83 7.10 0.37 -17.90
C GLU A 83 7.08 1.71 -17.15
N THR A 84 6.15 1.88 -16.23
CA THR A 84 5.94 3.13 -15.49
C THR A 84 6.35 3.05 -14.02
N GLY A 85 6.65 1.86 -13.51
CA GLY A 85 6.87 1.62 -12.08
C GLY A 85 5.61 1.88 -11.25
N THR A 86 4.44 1.58 -11.78
CA THR A 86 3.14 1.90 -11.18
C THR A 86 2.55 0.67 -10.50
N MET A 87 2.14 0.79 -9.26
CA MET A 87 1.38 -0.24 -8.55
C MET A 87 -0.11 -0.13 -8.89
N ILE A 88 -0.78 -1.28 -8.92
CA ILE A 88 -2.23 -1.39 -9.14
C ILE A 88 -2.88 -1.72 -7.79
N LEU A 89 -3.55 -0.75 -7.19
CA LEU A 89 -4.36 -0.95 -6.00
C LEU A 89 -5.80 -1.25 -6.44
N TRP A 90 -6.39 -2.25 -5.81
CA TRP A 90 -7.71 -2.75 -6.15
C TRP A 90 -8.60 -2.81 -4.92
N PRO A 91 -9.07 -1.64 -4.43
CA PRO A 91 -9.84 -1.56 -3.20
C PRO A 91 -11.13 -2.38 -3.27
N ASP A 92 -11.44 -3.01 -2.17
CA ASP A 92 -12.69 -3.75 -1.97
C ASP A 92 -13.27 -3.49 -0.56
N ALA A 93 -14.26 -4.29 -0.16
CA ALA A 93 -14.89 -4.16 1.16
C ALA A 93 -13.94 -4.54 2.32
N HIS A 94 -12.95 -5.39 2.07
CA HIS A 94 -12.01 -5.85 3.09
C HIS A 94 -10.78 -4.95 3.19
N GLU A 95 -10.38 -4.35 2.07
CA GLU A 95 -9.25 -3.43 1.98
C GLU A 95 -9.67 -2.12 1.28
N PRO A 96 -10.44 -1.26 2.00
CA PRO A 96 -10.99 -0.04 1.40
C PRO A 96 -9.92 0.96 0.98
N ARG A 97 -10.21 1.74 -0.06
CA ARG A 97 -9.29 2.75 -0.62
C ARG A 97 -8.76 3.77 0.40
N LEU A 98 -9.49 4.01 1.47
CA LEU A 98 -9.05 4.94 2.52
C LEU A 98 -7.75 4.49 3.17
N MET A 99 -7.49 3.20 3.25
CA MET A 99 -6.25 2.66 3.81
C MET A 99 -5.01 3.11 3.03
N SER A 100 -5.11 3.23 1.71
CA SER A 100 -4.01 3.67 0.86
C SER A 100 -3.94 5.18 0.63
N LEU A 101 -4.94 5.95 1.03
CA LEU A 101 -5.05 7.38 0.72
C LEU A 101 -4.96 8.29 1.95
N VAL A 102 -5.41 7.85 3.13
CA VAL A 102 -5.53 8.72 4.30
C VAL A 102 -4.28 8.71 5.18
N PRO A 103 -3.71 7.57 5.59
CA PRO A 103 -2.53 7.56 6.45
C PRO A 103 -1.33 8.24 5.78
N PRO A 104 -0.52 8.96 6.56
CA PRO A 104 0.64 9.68 6.03
C PRO A 104 1.71 8.75 5.42
N ILE A 105 1.79 7.50 5.88
CA ILE A 105 2.69 6.47 5.34
C ILE A 105 1.86 5.33 4.77
N HIS A 106 2.11 4.97 3.52
CA HIS A 106 1.51 3.80 2.89
C HIS A 106 2.58 2.74 2.62
N ILE A 107 2.40 1.54 3.18
CA ILE A 107 3.24 0.37 2.91
C ILE A 107 2.46 -0.54 1.95
N ALA A 108 2.99 -0.78 0.76
CA ALA A 108 2.36 -1.58 -0.27
C ALA A 108 3.09 -2.90 -0.48
N LEU A 109 2.37 -4.02 -0.42
CA LEU A 109 2.89 -5.35 -0.73
C LEU A 109 2.72 -5.62 -2.22
N VAL A 110 3.82 -5.81 -2.94
CA VAL A 110 3.81 -6.11 -4.37
C VAL A 110 4.44 -7.48 -4.60
N ASP A 111 3.68 -8.39 -5.20
CA ASP A 111 4.21 -9.66 -5.65
C ASP A 111 5.05 -9.46 -6.91
N ALA A 112 6.31 -9.91 -6.89
CA ALA A 112 7.19 -9.80 -8.05
C ALA A 112 6.64 -10.55 -9.27
N ASP A 113 5.95 -11.67 -9.04
CA ASP A 113 5.35 -12.47 -10.10
C ASP A 113 4.09 -11.82 -10.71
N ALA A 114 3.53 -10.81 -10.05
CA ALA A 114 2.39 -10.04 -10.51
C ALA A 114 2.78 -8.73 -11.24
N ILE A 115 4.06 -8.54 -11.52
CA ILE A 115 4.53 -7.40 -12.31
C ILE A 115 4.34 -7.71 -13.80
N LEU A 116 3.60 -6.82 -14.48
CA LEU A 116 3.32 -6.95 -15.91
C LEU A 116 4.04 -5.84 -16.70
N PRO A 117 4.41 -6.09 -17.98
CA PRO A 117 5.19 -5.13 -18.76
C PRO A 117 4.51 -3.77 -18.90
N THR A 118 3.24 -3.77 -19.35
CA THR A 118 2.47 -2.56 -19.68
C THR A 118 1.11 -2.52 -18.98
N LEU A 119 0.46 -1.37 -18.98
CA LEU A 119 -0.93 -1.24 -18.51
C LEU A 119 -1.89 -2.09 -19.35
N TYR A 120 -1.64 -2.19 -20.66
CA TYR A 120 -2.47 -3.02 -21.54
C TYR A 120 -2.39 -4.51 -21.15
N ASP A 121 -1.18 -4.99 -20.85
CA ASP A 121 -0.98 -6.36 -20.37
C ASP A 121 -1.72 -6.59 -19.06
N ALA A 122 -1.67 -5.62 -18.14
CA ALA A 122 -2.36 -5.70 -16.87
C ALA A 122 -3.89 -5.77 -17.05
N ILE A 123 -4.46 -4.89 -17.86
CA ILE A 123 -5.90 -4.87 -18.18
C ILE A 123 -6.35 -6.21 -18.76
N THR A 124 -5.55 -6.73 -19.69
CA THR A 124 -5.88 -7.98 -20.43
C THR A 124 -5.74 -9.20 -19.52
N ALA A 125 -4.57 -9.39 -18.92
CA ALA A 125 -4.26 -10.56 -18.09
C ALA A 125 -5.16 -10.65 -16.84
N GLN A 126 -5.46 -9.51 -16.23
CA GLN A 126 -6.31 -9.45 -15.04
C GLN A 126 -7.80 -9.36 -15.35
N GLY A 127 -8.19 -9.31 -16.63
CA GLY A 127 -9.58 -9.37 -17.06
C GLY A 127 -10.43 -8.18 -16.61
N TRP A 128 -9.90 -6.95 -16.66
CA TRP A 128 -10.60 -5.75 -16.19
C TRP A 128 -11.93 -5.50 -16.90
N SER A 129 -12.06 -5.96 -18.16
CA SER A 129 -13.32 -5.90 -18.91
C SER A 129 -14.47 -6.71 -18.28
N LYS A 130 -14.15 -7.67 -17.39
CA LYS A 130 -15.16 -8.50 -16.68
C LYS A 130 -15.72 -7.82 -15.43
N GLY A 131 -15.14 -6.72 -14.99
CA GLY A 131 -15.57 -5.93 -13.84
C GLY A 131 -14.43 -5.15 -13.24
N LEU A 132 -14.71 -3.91 -12.88
CA LEU A 132 -13.81 -3.01 -12.16
C LEU A 132 -14.38 -2.74 -10.77
N PRO A 133 -13.56 -2.48 -9.76
CA PRO A 133 -14.04 -1.93 -8.50
C PRO A 133 -14.54 -0.51 -8.73
N THR A 134 -15.22 0.06 -7.75
CA THR A 134 -15.65 1.47 -7.80
C THR A 134 -14.48 2.42 -8.10
N ASN A 135 -13.28 2.06 -7.64
CA ASN A 135 -12.04 2.77 -7.91
C ASN A 135 -10.88 1.78 -8.04
N ALA A 136 -10.19 1.78 -9.17
CA ALA A 136 -8.86 1.20 -9.31
C ALA A 136 -7.85 2.36 -9.23
N LEU A 137 -6.82 2.23 -8.39
CA LEU A 137 -5.82 3.28 -8.21
C LEU A 137 -4.49 2.84 -8.84
N LEU A 138 -3.92 3.73 -9.65
CA LEU A 138 -2.59 3.57 -10.23
C LEU A 138 -1.63 4.49 -9.47
N VAL A 139 -0.72 3.91 -8.69
CA VAL A 139 0.16 4.64 -7.79
C VAL A 139 1.61 4.44 -8.18
N THR A 140 2.28 5.53 -8.56
CA THR A 140 3.68 5.52 -9.01
C THR A 140 4.65 6.04 -7.94
N GLY A 141 4.18 6.78 -6.96
CA GLY A 141 5.00 7.37 -5.90
C GLY A 141 4.13 7.99 -4.79
N PRO A 142 4.75 8.62 -3.78
CA PRO A 142 4.04 9.35 -2.76
C PRO A 142 3.24 10.50 -3.36
N SER A 143 2.18 10.91 -2.66
CA SER A 143 1.33 12.02 -3.11
C SER A 143 2.12 13.32 -3.14
N LYS A 144 2.12 13.99 -4.29
CA LYS A 144 2.70 15.33 -4.44
C LYS A 144 1.80 16.21 -5.30
N THR A 145 1.70 17.46 -4.91
CA THR A 145 1.03 18.51 -5.68
C THR A 145 2.04 19.63 -5.96
N ALA A 146 2.07 20.12 -7.19
CA ALA A 146 2.81 21.33 -7.54
C ALA A 146 1.82 22.49 -7.56
N ASP A 147 2.05 23.49 -6.72
CA ASP A 147 1.33 24.75 -6.78
C ASP A 147 1.83 25.63 -7.94
N ILE A 148 1.02 26.62 -8.35
CA ILE A 148 1.34 27.61 -9.40
C ILE A 148 2.70 28.30 -9.13
N GLN A 149 3.13 28.39 -7.88
CA GLN A 149 4.43 28.94 -7.47
C GLN A 149 5.59 27.93 -7.52
N GLN A 150 5.42 26.77 -8.16
CA GLN A 150 6.43 25.68 -8.25
C GLN A 150 6.88 25.10 -6.91
N THR A 151 6.12 25.32 -5.84
CA THR A 151 6.38 24.70 -4.55
C THR A 151 5.78 23.30 -4.51
N LEU A 152 6.63 22.29 -4.33
CA LEU A 152 6.18 20.90 -4.17
C LEU A 152 5.63 20.69 -2.76
N ALA A 153 4.34 20.37 -2.64
CA ALA A 153 3.71 19.94 -1.41
C ALA A 153 3.47 18.43 -1.45
N TYR A 154 4.02 17.72 -0.47
CA TYR A 154 3.78 16.28 -0.30
C TYR A 154 2.60 16.03 0.64
N GLY A 155 1.79 15.01 0.32
CA GLY A 155 0.72 14.55 1.19
C GLY A 155 -0.57 15.38 1.14
N ALA A 156 -0.79 16.21 0.12
CA ALA A 156 -2.02 16.99 -0.01
C ALA A 156 -3.25 16.12 -0.35
N HIS A 157 -3.04 15.05 -1.13
CA HIS A 157 -4.13 14.21 -1.66
C HIS A 157 -3.88 12.71 -1.44
N GLY A 158 -2.99 12.34 -0.53
CA GLY A 158 -2.61 10.96 -0.25
C GLY A 158 -1.36 10.89 0.62
N PRO A 159 -0.76 9.71 0.78
CA PRO A 159 0.39 9.49 1.65
C PRO A 159 1.58 10.37 1.31
N LYS A 160 2.24 10.90 2.32
CA LYS A 160 3.50 11.65 2.20
C LYS A 160 4.67 10.74 1.86
N GLU A 161 4.61 9.50 2.36
CA GLU A 161 5.62 8.47 2.13
C GLU A 161 4.97 7.22 1.55
N LEU A 162 5.66 6.63 0.60
CA LEU A 162 5.29 5.36 -0.01
C LEU A 162 6.44 4.37 0.14
N ILE A 163 6.17 3.26 0.80
CA ILE A 163 7.12 2.16 1.01
C ILE A 163 6.59 0.94 0.28
N VAL A 164 7.42 0.33 -0.55
CA VAL A 164 7.05 -0.86 -1.33
C VAL A 164 7.85 -2.04 -0.82
N LEU A 165 7.16 -3.07 -0.38
CA LEU A 165 7.74 -4.39 -0.14
C LEU A 165 7.53 -5.26 -1.38
N LEU A 166 8.58 -5.39 -2.18
CA LEU A 166 8.59 -6.26 -3.35
C LEU A 166 8.87 -7.68 -2.91
N LEU A 167 7.83 -8.50 -2.92
CA LEU A 167 7.87 -9.88 -2.46
C LEU A 167 8.38 -10.79 -3.57
N THR A 168 9.52 -11.42 -3.35
CA THR A 168 10.08 -12.42 -4.27
C THR A 168 9.77 -13.84 -3.79
N GLY A 169 9.93 -14.83 -4.67
CA GLY A 169 9.96 -16.23 -4.25
C GLY A 169 11.01 -16.47 -3.17
N GLU A 170 10.96 -17.63 -2.52
CA GLU A 170 11.98 -18.01 -1.54
C GLU A 170 13.36 -17.91 -2.17
N ALA A 171 14.34 -17.38 -1.41
CA ALA A 171 15.73 -17.41 -1.82
C ALA A 171 16.17 -18.87 -2.01
N GLN A 172 16.58 -19.23 -3.24
CA GLN A 172 17.16 -20.54 -3.52
C GLN A 172 18.51 -20.68 -2.85
#